data_9b3806a5e285ba75cc3470031e6a3573
#
_entry.id   9b3806a5e285ba75cc3470031e6a3573
#
_cell.length_a   1.000
_cell.length_b   1.000
_cell.length_c   1.000
_cell.angle_alpha   90.00
_cell.angle_beta   90.00
_cell.angle_gamma   90.00
#
_symmetry.space_group_name_H-M   'P 1'
#
loop_
_entity.id
_entity.type
_entity.pdbx_description
1 polymer ?
#
loop_
_entity_poly.entity_id
_entity_poly.type
_entity_poly.pdbx_seq_one_letter_code
_entity_poly.pdbx_strand_id
1 'polypeptide(L)'
;MRILPMLLAGAALLGGPPALAQEVSERVKQTCRSVSAQTARTIVYALRANVDPATQVKRVPDSWLEGVQAHMLLAASRAPHLSEEELAALGYSHCVARRPSERQ
;
A
#
# COMPACT_ATOMS: atom_id res chain seq x y z
N MET A 1 23.81 36.22 -17.08
CA MET A 1 24.20 35.89 -16.19
C MET A 1 23.39 35.72 -15.06
N ARG A 2 23.04 36.40 -14.48
CA ARG A 2 22.29 36.46 -13.41
C ARG A 2 21.00 35.78 -13.55
N ILE A 3 20.60 35.45 -14.57
CA ILE A 3 19.33 34.84 -14.79
C ILE A 3 19.21 33.54 -14.16
N LEU A 4 20.25 32.82 -14.10
CA LEU A 4 20.22 31.51 -13.51
C LEU A 4 19.52 31.38 -12.20
N PRO A 5 19.79 32.22 -11.28
CA PRO A 5 19.18 32.09 -9.96
C PRO A 5 17.70 32.12 -10.03
N MET A 6 17.19 32.89 -10.90
CA MET A 6 15.76 32.99 -10.98
C MET A 6 15.14 31.71 -11.36
N LEU A 7 15.75 31.05 -12.27
CA LEU A 7 15.19 29.80 -12.71
C LEU A 7 15.09 28.82 -11.60
N LEU A 8 16.09 28.75 -10.82
CA LEU A 8 16.10 27.84 -9.72
C LEU A 8 14.97 28.10 -8.77
N ALA A 9 14.74 29.31 -8.50
CA ALA A 9 13.70 29.67 -7.58
C ALA A 9 12.37 29.16 -8.10
N GLY A 10 12.16 29.32 -9.36
CA GLY A 10 10.92 28.88 -9.92
C GLY A 10 10.72 27.40 -9.77
N ALA A 11 11.75 26.67 -9.99
CA ALA A 11 11.66 25.24 -9.88
C ALA A 11 11.27 24.83 -8.49
N ALA A 12 11.88 25.45 -7.52
CA ALA A 12 11.57 25.09 -6.16
C ALA A 12 10.12 25.30 -5.85
N LEU A 13 9.58 26.38 -6.30
CA LEU A 13 8.20 26.65 -6.04
C LEU A 13 7.28 25.60 -6.59
N LEU A 14 7.60 25.15 -7.75
CA LEU A 14 6.76 24.18 -8.39
C LEU A 14 6.66 22.89 -7.61
N GLY A 15 7.71 22.47 -7.06
CA GLY A 15 7.72 21.20 -6.39
C GLY A 15 6.98 21.16 -5.09
N GLY A 16 6.91 22.25 -4.39
CA GLY A 16 6.32 22.28 -3.08
C GLY A 16 4.89 21.77 -2.94
N PRO A 17 3.95 22.45 -3.52
CA PRO A 17 2.55 22.12 -3.31
C PRO A 17 2.18 20.67 -3.59
N PRO A 18 2.55 20.14 -4.70
CA PRO A 18 2.19 18.75 -5.00
C PRO A 18 2.73 17.79 -3.97
N ALA A 19 3.89 18.06 -3.49
CA ALA A 19 4.50 17.18 -2.53
C ALA A 19 3.67 17.10 -1.25
N LEU A 20 3.18 18.20 -0.81
CA LEU A 20 2.36 18.21 0.39
C LEU A 20 1.09 17.41 0.22
N ALA A 21 0.51 17.50 -0.95
CA ALA A 21 -0.73 16.82 -1.19
C ALA A 21 -0.57 15.31 -1.15
N GLN A 22 0.65 14.85 -1.29
CA GLN A 22 0.88 13.42 -1.32
C GLN A 22 1.41 12.85 -0.04
N GLU A 23 1.49 13.68 0.97
CA GLU A 23 1.97 13.18 2.23
C GLU A 23 1.04 12.17 2.82
N VAL A 24 1.59 11.13 3.41
CA VAL A 24 0.81 10.07 4.02
C VAL A 24 1.00 10.14 5.52
N SER A 25 -0.08 10.13 6.26
CA SER A 25 0.01 10.22 7.71
C SER A 25 0.61 8.95 8.30
N GLU A 26 1.17 9.08 9.49
CA GLU A 26 1.73 7.93 10.16
C GLU A 26 0.66 6.90 10.48
N ARG A 27 -0.54 7.36 10.76
CA ARG A 27 -1.61 6.44 11.06
C ARG A 27 -1.94 5.57 9.85
N VAL A 28 -2.00 6.15 8.67
CA VAL A 28 -2.26 5.40 7.46
C VAL A 28 -1.13 4.41 7.21
N LYS A 29 0.11 4.86 7.35
CA LYS A 29 1.24 3.96 7.14
C LYS A 29 1.19 2.77 8.08
N GLN A 30 0.88 3.02 9.32
CA GLN A 30 0.82 1.96 10.30
C GLN A 30 -0.30 0.99 10.03
N THR A 31 -1.47 1.50 9.68
CA THR A 31 -2.61 0.66 9.33
C THR A 31 -2.28 -0.21 8.13
N CYS A 32 -1.70 0.40 7.10
CA CYS A 32 -1.37 -0.34 5.89
C CYS A 32 -0.30 -1.38 6.14
N ARG A 33 0.67 -1.05 6.98
CA ARG A 33 1.73 -1.98 7.31
C ARG A 33 1.16 -3.19 8.05
N SER A 34 0.27 -2.93 8.99
CA SER A 34 -0.30 -3.99 9.80
C SER A 34 -1.19 -4.93 8.98
N VAL A 35 -2.11 -4.37 8.21
CA VAL A 35 -3.02 -5.18 7.42
C VAL A 35 -2.27 -5.99 6.38
N SER A 36 -1.33 -5.37 5.68
CA SER A 36 -0.62 -6.08 4.63
C SER A 36 0.29 -7.16 5.19
N ALA A 37 0.92 -6.91 6.32
CA ALA A 37 1.80 -7.93 6.92
C ALA A 37 1.00 -9.14 7.40
N GLN A 38 -0.11 -8.90 8.06
CA GLN A 38 -0.93 -9.99 8.57
C GLN A 38 -1.56 -10.79 7.45
N THR A 39 -2.06 -10.09 6.44
CA THR A 39 -2.69 -10.76 5.32
C THR A 39 -1.67 -11.59 4.56
N ALA A 40 -0.47 -11.04 4.34
CA ALA A 40 0.58 -11.77 3.62
C ALA A 40 0.96 -13.04 4.37
N ARG A 41 1.09 -12.95 5.68
CA ARG A 41 1.45 -14.11 6.48
C ARG A 41 0.39 -15.20 6.34
N THR A 42 -0.86 -14.83 6.45
CA THR A 42 -1.94 -15.79 6.35
C THR A 42 -1.98 -16.45 4.99
N ILE A 43 -1.80 -15.66 3.93
CA ILE A 43 -1.81 -16.19 2.58
C ILE A 43 -0.69 -17.21 2.37
N VAL A 44 0.52 -16.84 2.76
CA VAL A 44 1.66 -17.72 2.54
C VAL A 44 1.51 -19.00 3.35
N TYR A 45 1.03 -18.86 4.57
CA TYR A 45 0.83 -20.02 5.41
C TYR A 45 -0.20 -20.97 4.79
N ALA A 46 -1.30 -20.41 4.30
CA ALA A 46 -2.35 -21.22 3.67
C ALA A 46 -1.82 -21.93 2.43
N LEU A 47 -1.04 -21.22 1.60
CA LEU A 47 -0.50 -21.83 0.40
C LEU A 47 0.42 -23.00 0.72
N ARG A 48 1.22 -22.85 1.77
CA ARG A 48 2.11 -23.95 2.17
C ARG A 48 1.33 -25.14 2.69
N ALA A 49 0.17 -24.90 3.25
CA ALA A 49 -0.67 -25.97 3.76
C ALA A 49 -1.64 -26.50 2.74
N ASN A 50 -1.56 -26.02 1.51
CA ASN A 50 -2.47 -26.40 0.44
C ASN A 50 -3.92 -26.11 0.76
N VAL A 51 -4.13 -24.98 1.41
CA VAL A 51 -5.46 -24.50 1.77
C VAL A 51 -5.72 -23.23 0.97
N ASP A 52 -6.94 -23.05 0.52
CA ASP A 52 -7.31 -21.86 -0.22
C ASP A 52 -7.15 -20.64 0.68
N PRO A 53 -6.25 -19.70 0.35
CA PRO A 53 -6.04 -18.55 1.20
C PRO A 53 -7.29 -17.72 1.44
N ALA A 54 -8.18 -17.68 0.46
CA ALA A 54 -9.41 -16.90 0.61
C ALA A 54 -10.25 -17.36 1.78
N THR A 55 -10.13 -18.62 2.17
CA THR A 55 -10.89 -19.15 3.28
C THR A 55 -10.23 -18.86 4.62
N GLN A 56 -8.96 -18.45 4.61
CA GLN A 56 -8.21 -18.23 5.82
C GLN A 56 -8.04 -16.76 6.18
N VAL A 57 -8.06 -15.90 5.20
CA VAL A 57 -7.87 -14.47 5.44
C VAL A 57 -9.14 -13.90 6.07
N LYS A 58 -8.98 -13.33 7.26
CA LYS A 58 -10.10 -12.72 7.93
C LYS A 58 -10.29 -11.32 7.38
N ARG A 59 -11.43 -11.11 6.72
CA ARG A 59 -11.65 -9.81 6.10
C ARG A 59 -11.95 -8.74 7.12
N VAL A 60 -11.33 -7.60 6.94
CA VAL A 60 -11.56 -6.46 7.80
C VAL A 60 -12.84 -5.77 7.33
N PRO A 61 -13.75 -5.41 8.24
CA PRO A 61 -15.01 -4.78 7.82
C PRO A 61 -14.82 -3.30 7.51
N ASP A 62 -14.05 -3.02 6.49
CA ASP A 62 -13.73 -1.66 6.06
C ASP A 62 -13.43 -1.78 4.59
N SER A 63 -14.16 -1.06 3.76
CA SER A 63 -14.07 -1.26 2.31
C SER A 63 -12.66 -0.99 1.75
N TRP A 64 -11.97 -0.03 2.33
CA TRP A 64 -10.61 0.27 1.90
C TRP A 64 -9.68 -0.90 2.18
N LEU A 65 -9.67 -1.35 3.42
CA LEU A 65 -8.76 -2.42 3.82
C LEU A 65 -9.15 -3.77 3.25
N GLU A 66 -10.43 -4.00 3.10
CA GLU A 66 -10.87 -5.22 2.46
C GLU A 66 -10.41 -5.25 1.02
N GLY A 67 -10.42 -4.10 0.35
CA GLY A 67 -9.92 -4.01 -1.01
C GLY A 67 -8.44 -4.35 -1.10
N VAL A 68 -7.68 -3.97 -0.09
CA VAL A 68 -6.25 -4.31 -0.03
C VAL A 68 -6.10 -5.82 0.08
N GLN A 69 -6.89 -6.43 0.96
CA GLN A 69 -6.82 -7.87 1.14
C GLN A 69 -7.21 -8.62 -0.14
N ALA A 70 -8.24 -8.14 -0.82
CA ALA A 70 -8.68 -8.75 -2.07
C ALA A 70 -7.58 -8.65 -3.14
N HIS A 71 -6.91 -7.49 -3.18
CA HIS A 71 -5.82 -7.30 -4.13
C HIS A 71 -4.69 -8.29 -3.85
N MET A 72 -4.36 -8.49 -2.59
CA MET A 72 -3.29 -9.41 -2.23
C MET A 72 -3.66 -10.85 -2.55
N LEU A 73 -4.91 -11.22 -2.31
CA LEU A 73 -5.37 -12.56 -2.64
C LEU A 73 -5.30 -12.80 -4.14
N LEU A 74 -5.68 -11.81 -4.92
CA LEU A 74 -5.60 -11.92 -6.36
C LEU A 74 -4.15 -12.05 -6.82
N ALA A 75 -3.27 -11.25 -6.26
CA ALA A 75 -1.85 -11.32 -6.61
C ALA A 75 -1.29 -12.71 -6.30
N ALA A 76 -1.65 -13.25 -5.16
CA ALA A 76 -1.16 -14.56 -4.76
C ALA A 76 -1.70 -15.66 -5.67
N SER A 77 -2.91 -15.52 -6.17
CA SER A 77 -3.46 -16.52 -7.06
C SER A 77 -2.77 -16.50 -8.41
N ARG A 78 -2.30 -15.33 -8.82
CA ARG A 78 -1.60 -15.20 -10.10
C ARG A 78 -0.12 -15.51 -9.98
N ALA A 79 0.45 -15.31 -8.82
CA ALA A 79 1.86 -15.54 -8.59
C ALA A 79 2.06 -16.22 -7.23
N PRO A 80 1.74 -17.50 -7.14
CA PRO A 80 1.78 -18.21 -5.85
C PRO A 80 3.19 -18.37 -5.28
N HIS A 81 4.20 -18.01 -6.05
CA HIS A 81 5.57 -18.11 -5.57
C HIS A 81 6.05 -16.85 -4.84
N LEU A 82 5.22 -15.82 -4.77
CA LEU A 82 5.62 -14.60 -4.09
C LEU A 82 5.91 -14.90 -2.62
N SER A 83 6.93 -14.26 -2.10
CA SER A 83 7.28 -14.43 -0.70
C SER A 83 6.35 -13.59 0.17
N GLU A 84 6.40 -13.85 1.46
CA GLU A 84 5.61 -13.08 2.41
C GLU A 84 5.96 -11.60 2.31
N GLU A 85 7.25 -11.28 2.21
CA GLU A 85 7.69 -9.89 2.10
C GLU A 85 7.20 -9.25 0.82
N GLU A 86 7.24 -9.99 -0.27
CA GLU A 86 6.77 -9.44 -1.55
C GLU A 86 5.28 -9.16 -1.52
N LEU A 87 4.52 -10.08 -0.97
CA LEU A 87 3.08 -9.88 -0.84
C LEU A 87 2.76 -8.71 0.07
N ALA A 88 3.49 -8.60 1.17
CA ALA A 88 3.26 -7.49 2.10
C ALA A 88 3.58 -6.16 1.43
N ALA A 89 4.64 -6.12 0.63
CA ALA A 89 5.00 -4.89 -0.06
C ALA A 89 3.94 -4.50 -1.08
N LEU A 90 3.39 -5.47 -1.79
CA LEU A 90 2.32 -5.21 -2.72
C LEU A 90 1.09 -4.66 -2.01
N GLY A 91 0.73 -5.28 -0.90
CA GLY A 91 -0.41 -4.84 -0.12
C GLY A 91 -0.21 -3.44 0.42
N TYR A 92 0.98 -3.15 0.94
CA TYR A 92 1.27 -1.85 1.50
C TYR A 92 1.14 -0.76 0.43
N SER A 93 1.74 -0.97 -0.72
CA SER A 93 1.66 0.01 -1.80
C SER A 93 0.23 0.27 -2.24
N HIS A 94 -0.53 -0.80 -2.41
CA HIS A 94 -1.91 -0.68 -2.82
C HIS A 94 -2.72 0.07 -1.75
N CYS A 95 -2.46 -0.26 -0.51
CA CYS A 95 -3.16 0.33 0.63
C CYS A 95 -2.94 1.84 0.68
N VAL A 96 -1.69 2.26 0.59
CA VAL A 96 -1.38 3.68 0.63
C VAL A 96 -1.97 4.41 -0.57
N ALA A 97 -1.88 3.79 -1.74
CA ALA A 97 -2.38 4.43 -2.95
C ALA A 97 -3.90 4.61 -2.93
N ARG A 98 -4.60 3.73 -2.27
CA ARG A 98 -6.05 3.78 -2.24
C ARG A 98 -6.63 4.31 -0.94
N ARG A 99 -5.79 4.93 -0.11
CA ARG A 99 -6.27 5.43 1.16
C ARG A 99 -7.35 6.48 0.96
N PRO A 100 -8.32 6.54 1.88
CA PRO A 100 -9.36 7.55 1.78
C PRO A 100 -8.78 8.91 2.11
N SER A 101 -9.49 9.93 1.70
CA SER A 101 -9.06 11.29 1.97
C SER A 101 -9.06 11.53 3.47
N GLU A 102 -8.03 12.16 3.95
CA GLU A 102 -7.94 12.46 5.37
C GLU A 102 -8.38 13.86 5.70
N ARG A 103 -8.83 14.59 4.69
CA ARG A 103 -9.30 15.89 4.93
C ARG A 103 -10.64 15.94 5.55
N GLN A 104 -11.39 14.97 5.50
CA GLN A 104 -12.68 15.04 6.07
C GLN A 104 -12.60 15.19 7.53
#